data_dcac9fd822c62bef6f83dbe4e397052a
#
_entry.id   dcac9fd822c62bef6f83dbe4e397052a
#
_cell.length_a   1.000
_cell.length_b   1.000
_cell.length_c   1.000
_cell.angle_alpha   90.00
_cell.angle_beta   90.00
_cell.angle_gamma   90.00
#
_symmetry.space_group_name_H-M   'P 1'
#
loop_
_entity.id
_entity.type
_entity.pdbx_description
1 polymer ?
#
loop_
_entity_poly.entity_id
_entity_poly.type
_entity_poly.pdbx_seq_one_letter_code
_entity_poly.pdbx_strand_id
1 'polypeptide(L)'
;MVVSSIDGKEPTMTFALVSKPGTAAPALEQVTLPPPGDGDLRVRVTAASVDPVDTLVAAGPARQIFGLTGTVGLGLSLTGVVTATGAAVTGFSAGDAVAAVHADFTAPVRAHAEETLVPAAAAAPLPAGLDPVAAASLPVNGLTAAQLLDRLGPARGRTLLVTGAAGAVGGYAVALAAHAGWTVTGLARASDRDFVLRAGARELVTRIPQRSFDAVLDGAVLHAEALGAVRDGGAFAGVPAAAPATPERGIEVAVVSVEPDGARLAGLLALAASGVLEPRVAGRVPLADSATAYDKVAGGGQRGRWLLVP
;
A
#
# COMPACT_ATOMS: atom_id res chain seq x y z
N MET A 1 -18.29 28.32 23.20
CA MET A 1 -16.81 28.36 23.30
C MET A 1 -16.39 26.97 23.77
N VAL A 2 -16.13 26.05 22.79
CA VAL A 2 -15.67 24.70 23.12
C VAL A 2 -14.17 24.79 23.29
N VAL A 3 -13.71 24.64 24.53
CA VAL A 3 -12.28 24.56 24.87
C VAL A 3 -11.82 23.22 24.32
N SER A 4 -11.04 23.23 23.23
CA SER A 4 -10.32 22.06 22.74
C SER A 4 -9.37 21.60 23.85
N SER A 5 -9.57 20.40 24.40
CA SER A 5 -8.66 19.81 25.38
C SER A 5 -7.32 19.48 24.67
N ILE A 6 -6.25 20.13 25.14
CA ILE A 6 -4.92 20.12 24.52
C ILE A 6 -4.16 18.80 24.83
N ASP A 7 -4.72 17.88 25.62
CA ASP A 7 -3.99 16.71 26.16
C ASP A 7 -4.20 15.39 25.41
N GLY A 8 -5.00 15.33 24.36
CA GLY A 8 -5.21 14.09 23.58
C GLY A 8 -5.76 12.87 24.35
N LYS A 9 -6.10 13.05 25.64
CA LYS A 9 -6.51 11.98 26.56
C LYS A 9 -8.00 11.65 26.54
N GLU A 10 -8.79 12.43 25.81
CA GLU A 10 -10.22 12.21 25.70
C GLU A 10 -10.59 11.58 24.34
N PRO A 11 -11.65 10.77 24.27
CA PRO A 11 -12.18 10.31 23.00
C PRO A 11 -12.69 11.50 22.18
N THR A 12 -12.47 11.45 20.86
CA THR A 12 -12.95 12.47 19.91
C THR A 12 -13.89 11.84 18.90
N MET A 13 -14.73 12.65 18.27
CA MET A 13 -15.53 12.20 17.12
C MET A 13 -14.77 12.50 15.84
N THR A 14 -14.74 11.54 14.92
CA THR A 14 -14.13 11.69 13.59
C THR A 14 -15.06 11.16 12.52
N PHE A 15 -15.04 11.73 11.32
CA PHE A 15 -15.67 11.11 10.16
C PHE A 15 -14.74 10.07 9.57
N ALA A 16 -15.27 8.87 9.33
CA ALA A 16 -14.51 7.75 8.76
C ALA A 16 -15.37 6.94 7.79
N LEU A 17 -14.72 6.38 6.77
CA LEU A 17 -15.36 5.38 5.93
C LEU A 17 -15.34 4.03 6.63
N VAL A 18 -16.51 3.42 6.72
CA VAL A 18 -16.70 2.12 7.34
C VAL A 18 -17.34 1.13 6.37
N SER A 19 -17.03 -0.15 6.57
CA SER A 19 -17.71 -1.28 5.95
C SER A 19 -18.61 -1.96 6.99
N LYS A 20 -19.89 -2.15 6.65
CA LYS A 20 -20.87 -2.83 7.49
C LYS A 20 -21.21 -4.22 6.97
N PRO A 21 -21.59 -5.16 7.85
CA PRO A 21 -22.15 -6.44 7.42
C PRO A 21 -23.38 -6.22 6.52
N GLY A 22 -23.41 -6.95 5.39
CA GLY A 22 -24.56 -6.90 4.47
C GLY A 22 -24.64 -5.67 3.55
N THR A 23 -23.67 -4.75 3.60
CA THR A 23 -23.54 -3.64 2.64
C THR A 23 -22.47 -3.94 1.61
N ALA A 24 -22.61 -3.40 0.39
CA ALA A 24 -21.65 -3.57 -0.71
C ALA A 24 -20.85 -2.29 -1.02
N ALA A 25 -21.02 -1.24 -0.25
CA ALA A 25 -20.36 0.05 -0.44
C ALA A 25 -19.88 0.62 0.91
N PRO A 26 -18.80 1.43 0.91
CA PRO A 26 -18.39 2.14 2.11
C PRO A 26 -19.44 3.18 2.52
N ALA A 27 -19.56 3.43 3.83
CA ALA A 27 -20.40 4.48 4.38
C ALA A 27 -19.53 5.49 5.13
N LEU A 28 -19.74 6.78 4.92
CA LEU A 28 -19.10 7.84 5.72
C LEU A 28 -19.93 8.05 6.99
N GLU A 29 -19.31 7.79 8.13
CA GLU A 29 -19.97 7.86 9.44
C GLU A 29 -19.15 8.63 10.45
N GLN A 30 -19.83 9.19 11.41
CA GLN A 30 -19.19 9.77 12.59
C GLN A 30 -18.94 8.64 13.60
N VAL A 31 -17.66 8.41 13.94
CA VAL A 31 -17.20 7.32 14.80
C VAL A 31 -16.40 7.90 15.97
N THR A 32 -16.53 7.30 17.14
CA THR A 32 -15.71 7.65 18.29
C THR A 32 -14.29 7.11 18.12
N LEU A 33 -13.31 8.01 18.14
CA LEU A 33 -11.89 7.68 18.18
C LEU A 33 -11.42 7.75 19.64
N PRO A 34 -10.94 6.63 20.24
CA PRO A 34 -10.46 6.64 21.62
C PRO A 34 -9.18 7.45 21.74
N PRO A 35 -8.72 7.76 22.96
CA PRO A 35 -7.38 8.29 23.16
C PRO A 35 -6.32 7.32 22.63
N PRO A 36 -5.12 7.79 22.21
CA PRO A 36 -4.05 6.92 21.75
C PRO A 36 -3.62 5.97 22.87
N GLY A 37 -3.46 4.68 22.53
CA GLY A 37 -2.79 3.71 23.39
C GLY A 37 -1.32 4.07 23.60
N ASP A 38 -0.63 3.42 24.56
CA ASP A 38 0.74 3.80 24.94
C ASP A 38 1.72 3.86 23.76
N GLY A 39 1.58 2.98 22.77
CA GLY A 39 2.44 2.91 21.58
C GLY A 39 1.88 3.59 20.33
N ASP A 40 0.76 4.32 20.42
CA ASP A 40 0.05 4.85 19.27
C ASP A 40 0.31 6.33 19.02
N LEU A 41 0.20 6.71 17.75
CA LEU A 41 0.08 8.09 17.30
C LEU A 41 -1.38 8.36 16.97
N ARG A 42 -1.93 9.50 17.40
CA ARG A 42 -3.13 10.09 16.81
C ARG A 42 -2.68 10.94 15.65
N VAL A 43 -3.24 10.68 14.48
CA VAL A 43 -2.84 11.36 13.24
C VAL A 43 -4.07 11.99 12.59
N ARG A 44 -4.02 13.32 12.37
CA ARG A 44 -4.93 13.99 11.44
C ARG A 44 -4.48 13.67 10.03
N VAL A 45 -5.34 12.99 9.29
CA VAL A 45 -5.04 12.50 7.95
C VAL A 45 -4.97 13.65 6.95
N THR A 46 -3.91 13.69 6.17
CA THR A 46 -3.76 14.62 5.04
C THR A 46 -4.28 13.98 3.76
N ALA A 47 -3.97 12.72 3.55
CA ALA A 47 -4.48 11.91 2.45
C ALA A 47 -4.34 10.42 2.77
N ALA A 48 -5.19 9.59 2.17
CA ALA A 48 -5.14 8.14 2.27
C ALA A 48 -5.36 7.48 0.91
N SER A 49 -4.65 6.38 0.60
CA SER A 49 -4.85 5.65 -0.66
C SER A 49 -5.97 4.63 -0.55
N VAL A 50 -6.75 4.50 -1.63
CA VAL A 50 -7.69 3.39 -1.80
C VAL A 50 -6.94 2.24 -2.46
N ASP A 51 -6.85 1.12 -1.75
CA ASP A 51 -6.19 -0.09 -2.23
C ASP A 51 -7.23 -1.17 -2.63
N PRO A 52 -6.89 -2.13 -3.51
CA PRO A 52 -7.86 -3.16 -3.96
C PRO A 52 -8.50 -3.95 -2.80
N VAL A 53 -7.76 -4.17 -1.72
CA VAL A 53 -8.31 -4.86 -0.54
C VAL A 53 -9.40 -4.04 0.15
N ASP A 54 -9.32 -2.70 0.14
CA ASP A 54 -10.37 -1.85 0.69
C ASP A 54 -11.68 -2.02 -0.07
N THR A 55 -11.60 -2.11 -1.41
CA THR A 55 -12.79 -2.37 -2.25
C THR A 55 -13.38 -3.76 -1.99
N LEU A 56 -12.54 -4.77 -1.77
CA LEU A 56 -12.99 -6.14 -1.45
C LEU A 56 -13.58 -6.23 -0.04
N VAL A 57 -13.07 -5.49 0.93
CA VAL A 57 -13.66 -5.41 2.28
C VAL A 57 -15.00 -4.67 2.22
N ALA A 58 -15.09 -3.55 1.52
CA ALA A 58 -16.31 -2.78 1.37
C ALA A 58 -17.40 -3.56 0.64
N ALA A 59 -17.06 -4.27 -0.44
CA ALA A 59 -17.99 -5.09 -1.21
C ALA A 59 -18.34 -6.45 -0.54
N GLY A 60 -17.67 -6.82 0.55
CA GLY A 60 -17.99 -8.01 1.34
C GLY A 60 -17.08 -9.22 1.17
N PRO A 61 -16.55 -9.58 -0.02
CA PRO A 61 -15.79 -10.83 -0.20
C PRO A 61 -14.60 -11.00 0.76
N ALA A 62 -13.82 -9.94 1.00
CA ALA A 62 -12.68 -10.00 1.91
C ALA A 62 -13.09 -10.02 3.39
N ARG A 63 -14.32 -9.67 3.74
CA ARG A 63 -14.79 -9.75 5.13
C ARG A 63 -14.74 -11.16 5.67
N GLN A 64 -15.12 -12.16 4.87
CA GLN A 64 -15.04 -13.57 5.25
C GLN A 64 -13.59 -14.04 5.41
N ILE A 65 -12.70 -13.61 4.50
CA ILE A 65 -11.27 -13.96 4.53
C ILE A 65 -10.61 -13.45 5.82
N PHE A 66 -10.97 -12.22 6.25
CA PHE A 66 -10.41 -11.59 7.46
C PHE A 66 -11.27 -11.84 8.73
N GLY A 67 -12.34 -12.64 8.68
CA GLY A 67 -13.19 -12.93 9.82
C GLY A 67 -13.95 -11.72 10.38
N LEU A 68 -14.26 -10.71 9.55
CA LEU A 68 -14.86 -9.44 9.96
C LEU A 68 -16.37 -9.58 10.16
N THR A 69 -16.83 -9.61 11.41
CA THR A 69 -18.24 -9.77 11.76
C THR A 69 -18.98 -8.46 12.06
N GLY A 70 -18.25 -7.44 12.54
CA GLY A 70 -18.79 -6.12 12.92
C GLY A 70 -18.57 -5.04 11.87
N THR A 71 -18.94 -3.78 12.19
CA THR A 71 -18.55 -2.60 11.43
C THR A 71 -17.05 -2.37 11.62
N VAL A 72 -16.32 -2.15 10.52
CA VAL A 72 -14.88 -1.92 10.53
C VAL A 72 -14.52 -0.70 9.69
N GLY A 73 -13.48 0.02 10.09
CA GLY A 73 -12.90 1.10 9.32
C GLY A 73 -12.24 0.62 8.02
N LEU A 74 -12.02 1.51 7.08
CA LEU A 74 -11.37 1.26 5.79
C LEU A 74 -10.07 2.07 5.64
N GLY A 75 -9.21 1.63 4.72
CA GLY A 75 -7.95 2.26 4.38
C GLY A 75 -6.75 1.69 5.11
N LEU A 76 -5.65 1.48 4.38
CA LEU A 76 -4.39 0.98 4.92
C LEU A 76 -3.28 2.03 4.94
N SER A 77 -3.17 2.85 3.91
CA SER A 77 -2.09 3.82 3.75
C SER A 77 -2.55 5.23 4.02
N LEU A 78 -1.77 5.98 4.75
CA LEU A 78 -2.02 7.40 4.97
C LEU A 78 -0.73 8.22 5.03
N THR A 79 -0.91 9.52 4.83
CA THR A 79 -0.03 10.57 5.34
C THR A 79 -0.86 11.50 6.22
N GLY A 80 -0.20 12.17 7.16
CA GLY A 80 -0.90 13.09 8.05
C GLY A 80 0.04 13.82 8.99
N VAL A 81 -0.57 14.50 9.97
CA VAL A 81 0.16 15.23 11.01
C VAL A 81 -0.22 14.63 12.37
N VAL A 82 0.78 14.29 13.14
CA VAL A 82 0.59 13.80 14.52
C VAL A 82 -0.09 14.88 15.36
N THR A 83 -1.19 14.55 16.02
CA THR A 83 -1.92 15.46 16.92
C THR A 83 -1.73 15.11 18.38
N ALA A 84 -1.47 13.83 18.68
CA ALA A 84 -1.12 13.36 20.03
C ALA A 84 -0.31 12.05 19.94
N THR A 85 0.43 11.73 21.02
CA THR A 85 1.21 10.51 21.15
C THR A 85 0.85 9.77 22.44
N GLY A 86 0.91 8.45 22.39
CA GLY A 86 0.84 7.60 23.58
C GLY A 86 2.07 7.74 24.47
N ALA A 87 1.93 7.33 25.73
CA ALA A 87 2.93 7.59 26.77
C ALA A 87 4.30 6.89 26.54
N ALA A 88 4.31 5.77 25.80
CA ALA A 88 5.53 5.02 25.48
C ALA A 88 6.13 5.39 24.10
N VAL A 89 5.50 6.30 23.36
CA VAL A 89 6.01 6.71 22.04
C VAL A 89 7.28 7.54 22.20
N THR A 90 8.30 7.18 21.42
CA THR A 90 9.54 7.94 21.28
C THR A 90 9.77 8.25 19.80
N GLY A 91 10.45 9.36 19.51
CA GLY A 91 10.83 9.74 18.14
C GLY A 91 9.73 10.45 17.34
N PHE A 92 8.55 10.66 17.92
CA PHE A 92 7.47 11.46 17.34
C PHE A 92 6.89 12.45 18.33
N SER A 93 6.43 13.58 17.83
CA SER A 93 5.79 14.65 18.60
C SER A 93 4.59 15.21 17.83
N ALA A 94 3.67 15.86 18.54
CA ALA A 94 2.60 16.61 17.90
C ALA A 94 3.17 17.68 16.97
N GLY A 95 2.61 17.75 15.74
CA GLY A 95 3.08 18.60 14.64
C GLY A 95 3.95 17.87 13.62
N ASP A 96 4.47 16.68 13.92
CA ASP A 96 5.28 15.92 12.97
C ASP A 96 4.44 15.42 11.78
N ALA A 97 4.94 15.65 10.57
CA ALA A 97 4.37 15.05 9.38
C ALA A 97 4.83 13.59 9.25
N VAL A 98 3.90 12.68 9.01
CA VAL A 98 4.16 11.24 8.96
C VAL A 98 3.48 10.57 7.76
N ALA A 99 4.04 9.43 7.35
CA ALA A 99 3.37 8.43 6.54
C ALA A 99 3.25 7.14 7.37
N ALA A 100 2.15 6.39 7.22
CA ALA A 100 1.93 5.20 8.03
C ALA A 100 1.10 4.14 7.31
N VAL A 101 1.16 2.91 7.84
CA VAL A 101 0.30 1.78 7.47
C VAL A 101 -0.58 1.39 8.66
N HIS A 102 -1.90 1.34 8.43
CA HIS A 102 -2.87 0.86 9.39
C HIS A 102 -3.37 -0.53 9.01
N ALA A 103 -2.75 -1.58 9.54
CA ALA A 103 -2.99 -2.97 9.15
C ALA A 103 -4.03 -3.73 10.01
N ASP A 104 -4.56 -3.13 11.09
CA ASP A 104 -5.61 -3.76 11.90
C ASP A 104 -6.96 -3.67 11.17
N PHE A 105 -7.36 -4.77 10.52
CA PHE A 105 -8.62 -4.86 9.80
C PHE A 105 -9.86 -4.86 10.71
N THR A 106 -9.70 -5.03 12.01
CA THR A 106 -10.81 -5.04 12.99
C THR A 106 -11.08 -3.67 13.59
N ALA A 107 -10.17 -2.71 13.43
CA ALA A 107 -10.30 -1.39 13.99
C ALA A 107 -11.53 -0.63 13.43
N PRO A 108 -12.28 0.09 14.28
CA PRO A 108 -13.47 0.82 13.85
C PRO A 108 -13.14 2.07 13.01
N VAL A 109 -11.93 2.62 13.15
CA VAL A 109 -11.41 3.75 12.37
C VAL A 109 -10.05 3.36 11.82
N ARG A 110 -9.84 3.55 10.53
CA ARG A 110 -8.58 3.30 9.86
C ARG A 110 -8.16 4.52 9.01
N ALA A 111 -7.36 4.33 7.96
CA ALA A 111 -6.78 5.42 7.19
C ALA A 111 -7.79 6.32 6.46
N HIS A 112 -8.95 5.80 6.06
CA HIS A 112 -9.99 6.59 5.37
C HIS A 112 -10.85 7.36 6.38
N ALA A 113 -10.24 8.30 7.08
CA ALA A 113 -10.87 9.11 8.14
C ALA A 113 -10.23 10.50 8.21
N GLU A 114 -10.86 11.44 8.91
CA GLU A 114 -10.24 12.74 9.24
C GLU A 114 -9.12 12.60 10.26
N GLU A 115 -9.31 11.73 11.27
CA GLU A 115 -8.29 11.35 12.24
C GLU A 115 -8.31 9.84 12.46
N THR A 116 -7.15 9.27 12.77
CA THR A 116 -6.99 7.85 13.08
C THR A 116 -5.91 7.63 14.13
N LEU A 117 -5.86 6.42 14.69
CA LEU A 117 -4.75 5.95 15.52
C LEU A 117 -3.92 4.96 14.71
N VAL A 118 -2.60 5.09 14.79
CA VAL A 118 -1.66 4.14 14.18
C VAL A 118 -0.55 3.79 15.15
N PRO A 119 -0.09 2.53 15.20
CA PRO A 119 1.11 2.20 15.98
C PRO A 119 2.31 3.03 15.50
N ALA A 120 3.06 3.62 16.42
CA ALA A 120 4.27 4.39 16.07
C ALA A 120 5.28 3.55 15.28
N ALA A 121 5.36 2.23 15.56
CA ALA A 121 6.21 1.29 14.82
C ALA A 121 5.81 1.11 13.35
N ALA A 122 4.57 1.46 12.98
CA ALA A 122 4.05 1.39 11.60
C ALA A 122 4.15 2.74 10.86
N ALA A 123 4.68 3.78 11.50
CA ALA A 123 4.81 5.13 10.98
C ALA A 123 6.26 5.51 10.70
N ALA A 124 6.45 6.44 9.78
CA ALA A 124 7.74 7.06 9.48
C ALA A 124 7.58 8.57 9.29
N PRO A 125 8.58 9.38 9.69
CA PRO A 125 8.60 10.80 9.38
C PRO A 125 8.53 11.03 7.87
N LEU A 126 7.71 11.99 7.46
CA LEU A 126 7.61 12.38 6.06
C LEU A 126 8.75 13.36 5.75
N PRO A 127 9.67 13.04 4.80
CA PRO A 127 10.74 13.94 4.42
C PRO A 127 10.23 15.28 3.89
N ALA A 128 10.91 16.37 4.26
CA ALA A 128 10.66 17.68 3.69
C ALA A 128 10.82 17.66 2.15
N GLY A 129 9.92 18.34 1.45
CA GLY A 129 9.93 18.42 -0.01
C GLY A 129 9.10 17.34 -0.73
N LEU A 130 8.67 16.28 -0.05
CA LEU A 130 7.63 15.39 -0.61
C LEU A 130 6.25 16.05 -0.50
N ASP A 131 5.46 15.99 -1.58
CA ASP A 131 4.05 16.34 -1.52
C ASP A 131 3.32 15.34 -0.60
N PRO A 132 2.78 15.78 0.56
CA PRO A 132 2.14 14.91 1.52
C PRO A 132 0.96 14.14 0.92
N VAL A 133 0.20 14.76 0.02
CA VAL A 133 -0.94 14.11 -0.63
C VAL A 133 -0.44 12.98 -1.53
N ALA A 134 0.50 13.25 -2.42
CA ALA A 134 1.02 12.24 -3.34
C ALA A 134 1.74 11.09 -2.60
N ALA A 135 2.46 11.40 -1.52
CA ALA A 135 3.19 10.42 -0.72
C ALA A 135 2.27 9.37 -0.06
N ALA A 136 0.97 9.65 0.14
CA ALA A 136 0.00 8.68 0.65
C ALA A 136 -0.17 7.44 -0.26
N SER A 137 0.25 7.51 -1.52
CA SER A 137 0.25 6.36 -2.44
C SER A 137 1.34 5.34 -2.15
N LEU A 138 2.36 5.68 -1.32
CA LEU A 138 3.57 4.90 -1.16
C LEU A 138 3.50 3.83 -0.05
N PRO A 139 2.96 4.07 1.17
CA PRO A 139 3.21 3.21 2.32
C PRO A 139 2.95 1.71 2.06
N VAL A 140 1.72 1.28 1.90
CA VAL A 140 1.39 -0.14 1.65
C VAL A 140 2.02 -0.64 0.35
N ASN A 141 1.94 0.15 -0.73
CA ASN A 141 2.37 -0.30 -2.06
C ASN A 141 3.89 -0.42 -2.16
N GLY A 142 4.62 0.52 -1.59
CA GLY A 142 6.09 0.51 -1.50
C GLY A 142 6.60 -0.60 -0.59
N LEU A 143 6.01 -0.76 0.60
CA LEU A 143 6.35 -1.86 1.51
C LEU A 143 6.07 -3.22 0.88
N THR A 144 4.91 -3.41 0.23
CA THR A 144 4.59 -4.65 -0.49
C THR A 144 5.65 -4.95 -1.55
N ALA A 145 5.99 -3.98 -2.39
CA ALA A 145 7.01 -4.16 -3.43
C ALA A 145 8.38 -4.54 -2.84
N ALA A 146 8.79 -3.86 -1.76
CA ALA A 146 10.05 -4.11 -1.10
C ALA A 146 10.09 -5.50 -0.43
N GLN A 147 9.03 -5.90 0.27
CA GLN A 147 8.95 -7.21 0.93
C GLN A 147 8.84 -8.36 -0.08
N LEU A 148 8.19 -8.16 -1.24
CA LEU A 148 8.21 -9.13 -2.35
C LEU A 148 9.62 -9.32 -2.91
N LEU A 149 10.37 -8.23 -3.11
CA LEU A 149 11.75 -8.31 -3.61
C LEU A 149 12.68 -9.05 -2.65
N ASP A 150 12.50 -8.91 -1.33
CA ASP A 150 13.29 -9.65 -0.34
C ASP A 150 13.13 -11.17 -0.49
N ARG A 151 11.94 -11.64 -0.84
CA ARG A 151 11.66 -13.06 -1.05
C ARG A 151 12.35 -13.63 -2.29
N LEU A 152 12.74 -12.79 -3.23
CA LEU A 152 13.44 -13.18 -4.45
C LEU A 152 14.97 -13.27 -4.27
N GLY A 153 15.47 -12.83 -3.13
CA GLY A 153 16.91 -12.79 -2.82
C GLY A 153 17.67 -11.71 -3.60
N PRO A 154 19.02 -11.71 -3.54
CA PRO A 154 19.83 -10.63 -4.10
C PRO A 154 19.83 -10.61 -5.63
N ALA A 155 19.90 -9.39 -6.20
CA ALA A 155 19.89 -9.16 -7.63
C ALA A 155 21.06 -9.83 -8.37
N ARG A 156 22.29 -9.49 -8.02
CA ARG A 156 23.54 -10.04 -8.59
C ARG A 156 23.54 -10.17 -10.12
N GLY A 157 22.92 -9.21 -10.83
CA GLY A 157 22.77 -9.25 -12.29
C GLY A 157 21.70 -10.22 -12.82
N ARG A 158 20.88 -10.79 -11.95
CA ARG A 158 19.76 -11.67 -12.31
C ARG A 158 18.68 -10.91 -13.05
N THR A 159 17.91 -11.65 -13.84
CA THR A 159 16.76 -11.14 -14.60
C THR A 159 15.48 -11.26 -13.77
N LEU A 160 14.64 -10.21 -13.79
CA LEU A 160 13.37 -10.14 -13.09
C LEU A 160 12.24 -9.73 -14.03
N LEU A 161 11.17 -10.52 -14.07
CA LEU A 161 9.91 -10.08 -14.64
C LEU A 161 9.04 -9.48 -13.52
N VAL A 162 8.54 -8.27 -13.72
CA VAL A 162 7.52 -7.65 -12.85
C VAL A 162 6.21 -7.60 -13.61
N THR A 163 5.19 -8.31 -13.13
CA THR A 163 3.84 -8.22 -13.71
C THR A 163 3.09 -7.03 -13.13
N GLY A 164 2.16 -6.45 -13.89
CA GLY A 164 1.48 -5.22 -13.49
C GLY A 164 2.43 -4.04 -13.30
N ALA A 165 3.52 -3.98 -14.09
CA ALA A 165 4.61 -3.01 -13.96
C ALA A 165 4.16 -1.53 -14.03
N ALA A 166 3.00 -1.24 -14.61
CA ALA A 166 2.42 0.11 -14.62
C ALA A 166 1.53 0.41 -13.41
N GLY A 167 1.17 -0.61 -12.61
CA GLY A 167 0.35 -0.46 -11.41
C GLY A 167 1.09 0.17 -10.22
N ALA A 168 0.44 0.29 -9.08
CA ALA A 168 1.04 0.88 -7.88
C ALA A 168 2.18 -0.01 -7.33
N VAL A 169 1.90 -1.24 -6.95
CA VAL A 169 2.93 -2.18 -6.43
C VAL A 169 3.98 -2.48 -7.49
N GLY A 170 3.57 -2.85 -8.72
CA GLY A 170 4.51 -3.21 -9.78
C GLY A 170 5.44 -2.08 -10.19
N GLY A 171 4.97 -0.84 -10.22
CA GLY A 171 5.83 0.29 -10.54
C GLY A 171 6.87 0.60 -9.47
N TYR A 172 6.51 0.50 -8.19
CA TYR A 172 7.51 0.59 -7.11
C TYR A 172 8.48 -0.60 -7.16
N ALA A 173 7.99 -1.81 -7.47
CA ALA A 173 8.83 -2.99 -7.63
C ALA A 173 9.85 -2.83 -8.77
N VAL A 174 9.44 -2.27 -9.92
CA VAL A 174 10.36 -1.95 -11.03
C VAL A 174 11.46 -1.01 -10.56
N ALA A 175 11.10 0.12 -9.91
CA ALA A 175 12.06 1.13 -9.49
C ALA A 175 13.03 0.58 -8.42
N LEU A 176 12.52 -0.10 -7.41
CA LEU A 176 13.33 -0.70 -6.34
C LEU A 176 14.26 -1.80 -6.89
N ALA A 177 13.75 -2.66 -7.77
CA ALA A 177 14.53 -3.73 -8.36
C ALA A 177 15.67 -3.19 -9.25
N ALA A 178 15.38 -2.20 -10.09
CA ALA A 178 16.39 -1.54 -10.92
C ALA A 178 17.46 -0.87 -10.05
N HIS A 179 17.04 -0.15 -8.99
CA HIS A 179 17.95 0.47 -8.02
C HIS A 179 18.85 -0.57 -7.31
N ALA A 180 18.31 -1.76 -7.03
CA ALA A 180 19.02 -2.88 -6.42
C ALA A 180 19.90 -3.68 -7.40
N GLY A 181 19.94 -3.33 -8.70
CA GLY A 181 20.79 -3.95 -9.72
C GLY A 181 20.19 -5.17 -10.41
N TRP A 182 18.88 -5.37 -10.38
CA TRP A 182 18.20 -6.36 -11.22
C TRP A 182 18.14 -5.88 -12.67
N THR A 183 18.21 -6.83 -13.62
CA THR A 183 17.81 -6.57 -15.01
C THR A 183 16.29 -6.76 -15.11
N VAL A 184 15.53 -5.66 -15.06
CA VAL A 184 14.07 -5.68 -14.94
C VAL A 184 13.41 -5.65 -16.31
N THR A 185 12.48 -6.58 -16.54
CA THR A 185 11.48 -6.55 -17.62
C THR A 185 10.10 -6.30 -17.01
N GLY A 186 9.38 -5.30 -17.50
CA GLY A 186 8.02 -5.02 -17.07
C GLY A 186 6.99 -5.68 -17.97
N LEU A 187 6.00 -6.39 -17.39
CA LEU A 187 4.80 -6.82 -18.10
C LEU A 187 3.68 -5.80 -17.91
N ALA A 188 3.26 -5.14 -18.98
CA ALA A 188 2.18 -4.16 -18.98
C ALA A 188 1.62 -3.97 -20.40
N ARG A 189 0.63 -3.09 -20.56
CA ARG A 189 0.11 -2.73 -21.88
C ARG A 189 1.16 -1.96 -22.68
N ALA A 190 1.11 -2.07 -24.01
CA ALA A 190 2.03 -1.32 -24.89
C ALA A 190 1.98 0.21 -24.64
N SER A 191 0.79 0.74 -24.31
CA SER A 191 0.60 2.17 -23.98
C SER A 191 1.30 2.60 -22.67
N ASP A 192 1.75 1.68 -21.84
CA ASP A 192 2.43 1.95 -20.59
C ASP A 192 3.97 1.95 -20.74
N ARG A 193 4.49 1.74 -21.96
CA ARG A 193 5.93 1.54 -22.22
C ARG A 193 6.80 2.63 -21.62
N ASP A 194 6.56 3.88 -21.98
CA ASP A 194 7.42 4.99 -21.53
C ASP A 194 7.38 5.15 -20.00
N PHE A 195 6.24 4.89 -19.40
CA PHE A 195 6.06 4.94 -17.96
C PHE A 195 6.86 3.85 -17.24
N VAL A 196 6.84 2.61 -17.76
CA VAL A 196 7.56 1.47 -17.18
C VAL A 196 9.07 1.61 -17.37
N LEU A 197 9.51 2.11 -18.55
CA LEU A 197 10.93 2.35 -18.81
C LEU A 197 11.48 3.49 -17.94
N ARG A 198 10.73 4.58 -17.76
CA ARG A 198 11.14 5.65 -16.83
C ARG A 198 11.25 5.17 -15.38
N ALA A 199 10.44 4.21 -14.97
CA ALA A 199 10.56 3.60 -13.65
C ALA A 199 11.82 2.73 -13.48
N GLY A 200 12.61 2.49 -14.53
CA GLY A 200 13.88 1.77 -14.48
C GLY A 200 13.86 0.37 -15.13
N ALA A 201 12.75 -0.06 -15.73
CA ALA A 201 12.77 -1.30 -16.49
C ALA A 201 13.65 -1.14 -17.75
N ARG A 202 14.42 -2.19 -18.08
CA ARG A 202 15.21 -2.27 -19.30
C ARG A 202 14.33 -2.41 -20.54
N GLU A 203 13.22 -3.16 -20.40
CA GLU A 203 12.27 -3.40 -21.46
C GLU A 203 10.85 -3.62 -20.95
N LEU A 204 9.88 -3.51 -21.85
CA LEU A 204 8.48 -3.86 -21.61
C LEU A 204 8.06 -4.97 -22.58
N VAL A 205 7.38 -5.99 -22.04
CA VAL A 205 6.69 -7.03 -22.80
C VAL A 205 5.18 -6.95 -22.56
N THR A 206 4.39 -7.35 -23.56
CA THR A 206 2.92 -7.37 -23.48
C THR A 206 2.35 -8.78 -23.34
N ARG A 207 3.22 -9.79 -23.39
CA ARG A 207 2.93 -11.21 -23.19
C ARG A 207 4.02 -11.81 -22.31
N ILE A 208 3.68 -12.84 -21.57
CA ILE A 208 4.60 -13.51 -20.66
C ILE A 208 5.53 -14.45 -21.45
N PRO A 209 6.86 -14.19 -21.49
CA PRO A 209 7.83 -15.14 -22.05
C PRO A 209 7.98 -16.34 -21.11
N GLN A 210 7.95 -17.55 -21.65
CA GLN A 210 8.08 -18.78 -20.86
C GLN A 210 9.52 -19.08 -20.46
N ARG A 211 9.77 -19.50 -19.22
CA ARG A 211 11.06 -19.97 -18.66
C ARG A 211 12.25 -19.05 -18.98
N SER A 212 12.02 -17.73 -18.92
CA SER A 212 13.00 -16.73 -19.39
C SER A 212 13.68 -15.96 -18.25
N PHE A 213 13.13 -15.98 -17.03
CA PHE A 213 13.59 -15.13 -15.93
C PHE A 213 14.10 -15.94 -14.75
N ASP A 214 15.14 -15.42 -14.07
CA ASP A 214 15.65 -15.97 -12.83
C ASP A 214 14.65 -15.78 -11.68
N ALA A 215 13.82 -14.72 -11.77
CA ALA A 215 12.78 -14.45 -10.80
C ALA A 215 11.55 -13.75 -11.45
N VAL A 216 10.40 -13.90 -10.80
CA VAL A 216 9.16 -13.18 -11.13
C VAL A 216 8.57 -12.54 -9.87
N LEU A 217 8.23 -11.25 -9.96
CA LEU A 217 7.42 -10.54 -8.99
C LEU A 217 6.02 -10.34 -9.59
N ASP A 218 5.02 -11.03 -9.01
CA ASP A 218 3.65 -10.98 -9.51
C ASP A 218 2.82 -9.93 -8.77
N GLY A 219 2.81 -8.72 -9.29
CA GLY A 219 1.97 -7.61 -8.82
C GLY A 219 0.60 -7.51 -9.49
N ALA A 220 0.33 -8.36 -10.49
CA ALA A 220 -0.93 -8.38 -11.24
C ALA A 220 -1.83 -9.57 -10.92
N VAL A 221 -1.41 -10.45 -9.98
CA VAL A 221 -2.19 -11.61 -9.53
C VAL A 221 -2.46 -12.61 -10.66
N LEU A 222 -1.44 -12.86 -11.50
CA LEU A 222 -1.51 -13.79 -12.65
C LEU A 222 -1.15 -15.23 -12.29
N HIS A 223 -0.58 -15.44 -11.08
CA HIS A 223 -0.32 -16.74 -10.48
C HIS A 223 0.40 -17.76 -11.38
N ALA A 224 -0.29 -18.83 -11.79
CA ALA A 224 0.27 -19.93 -12.58
C ALA A 224 0.82 -19.45 -13.93
N GLU A 225 0.16 -18.47 -14.56
CA GLU A 225 0.64 -17.89 -15.83
C GLU A 225 1.99 -17.16 -15.61
N ALA A 226 2.10 -16.35 -14.56
CA ALA A 226 3.34 -15.64 -14.22
C ALA A 226 4.43 -16.63 -13.75
N LEU A 227 4.09 -17.70 -13.02
CA LEU A 227 5.02 -18.76 -12.63
C LEU A 227 5.67 -19.43 -13.85
N GLY A 228 4.92 -19.57 -14.95
CA GLY A 228 5.43 -20.12 -16.20
C GLY A 228 6.61 -19.35 -16.80
N ALA A 229 6.80 -18.06 -16.43
CA ALA A 229 7.94 -17.26 -16.88
C ALA A 229 9.24 -17.57 -16.14
N VAL A 230 9.17 -18.17 -14.95
CA VAL A 230 10.33 -18.49 -14.13
C VAL A 230 11.10 -19.69 -14.73
N ARG A 231 12.42 -19.61 -14.78
CA ARG A 231 13.32 -20.75 -15.09
C ARG A 231 13.20 -21.83 -14.02
N ASP A 232 13.59 -23.05 -14.38
CA ASP A 232 13.67 -24.14 -13.42
C ASP A 232 14.68 -23.77 -12.30
N GLY A 233 14.29 -23.98 -11.04
CA GLY A 233 15.07 -23.61 -9.87
C GLY A 233 15.13 -22.12 -9.56
N GLY A 234 14.32 -21.27 -10.23
CA GLY A 234 14.24 -19.83 -9.97
C GLY A 234 13.33 -19.48 -8.80
N ALA A 235 12.92 -18.21 -8.69
CA ALA A 235 12.11 -17.71 -7.61
C ALA A 235 10.85 -16.95 -8.08
N PHE A 236 9.77 -17.09 -7.35
CA PHE A 236 8.50 -16.39 -7.57
C PHE A 236 8.03 -15.74 -6.28
N ALA A 237 7.61 -14.49 -6.33
CA ALA A 237 6.95 -13.81 -5.22
C ALA A 237 5.71 -13.09 -5.70
N GLY A 238 4.58 -13.27 -5.00
CA GLY A 238 3.31 -12.64 -5.34
C GLY A 238 2.53 -12.20 -4.11
N VAL A 239 1.50 -11.37 -4.31
CA VAL A 239 0.55 -10.97 -3.27
C VAL A 239 -0.48 -12.07 -3.01
N PRO A 240 -1.17 -12.07 -1.84
CA PRO A 240 -2.20 -13.07 -1.54
C PRO A 240 -3.33 -13.08 -2.56
N ALA A 241 -3.83 -14.27 -2.84
CA ALA A 241 -4.90 -14.51 -3.78
C ALA A 241 -5.71 -15.75 -3.41
N ALA A 242 -6.90 -15.87 -3.99
CA ALA A 242 -7.78 -17.02 -3.76
C ALA A 242 -7.17 -18.36 -4.25
N ALA A 243 -6.33 -18.31 -5.29
CA ALA A 243 -5.62 -19.46 -5.83
C ALA A 243 -4.13 -19.12 -6.03
N PRO A 244 -3.28 -19.28 -5.00
CA PRO A 244 -1.85 -18.98 -5.12
C PRO A 244 -1.16 -19.91 -6.11
N ALA A 245 -0.01 -19.45 -6.65
CA ALA A 245 0.83 -20.30 -7.50
C ALA A 245 1.33 -21.52 -6.71
N THR A 246 1.23 -22.69 -7.33
CA THR A 246 1.72 -23.95 -6.73
C THR A 246 3.18 -24.17 -7.11
N PRO A 247 4.08 -24.46 -6.15
CA PRO A 247 5.47 -24.75 -6.45
C PRO A 247 5.62 -25.89 -7.46
N GLU A 248 6.46 -25.69 -8.47
CA GLU A 248 6.79 -26.66 -9.49
C GLU A 248 8.24 -26.45 -10.00
N ARG A 249 8.81 -27.39 -10.71
CA ARG A 249 10.13 -27.27 -11.37
C ARG A 249 11.26 -26.75 -10.46
N GLY A 250 11.18 -27.05 -9.13
CA GLY A 250 12.16 -26.55 -8.17
C GLY A 250 12.10 -25.03 -7.93
N ILE A 251 11.04 -24.34 -8.37
CA ILE A 251 10.86 -22.91 -8.16
C ILE A 251 10.46 -22.63 -6.71
N GLU A 252 11.17 -21.71 -6.06
CA GLU A 252 10.78 -21.17 -4.76
C GLU A 252 9.59 -20.22 -4.92
N VAL A 253 8.48 -20.52 -4.26
CA VAL A 253 7.24 -19.70 -4.32
C VAL A 253 6.99 -19.07 -2.97
N ALA A 254 6.90 -17.74 -2.93
CA ALA A 254 6.54 -16.95 -1.76
C ALA A 254 5.26 -16.13 -2.00
N VAL A 255 4.44 -16.02 -0.96
CA VAL A 255 3.28 -15.12 -0.93
C VAL A 255 3.50 -14.13 0.21
N VAL A 256 3.35 -12.83 -0.07
CA VAL A 256 3.60 -11.76 0.90
C VAL A 256 2.31 -11.01 1.19
N SER A 257 1.82 -11.14 2.43
CA SER A 257 0.95 -10.14 3.06
C SER A 257 1.84 -9.05 3.63
N VAL A 258 1.57 -7.79 3.29
CA VAL A 258 2.40 -6.68 3.75
C VAL A 258 2.36 -6.57 5.27
N GLU A 259 3.54 -6.46 5.87
CA GLU A 259 3.71 -6.19 7.29
C GLU A 259 4.10 -4.71 7.47
N PRO A 260 3.44 -3.97 8.38
CA PRO A 260 3.85 -2.62 8.72
C PRO A 260 5.28 -2.59 9.26
N ASP A 261 6.10 -1.70 8.73
CA ASP A 261 7.49 -1.50 9.14
C ASP A 261 7.86 -0.02 8.92
N GLY A 262 7.83 0.77 10.01
CA GLY A 262 8.12 2.20 9.97
C GLY A 262 9.57 2.50 9.58
N ALA A 263 10.54 1.69 10.01
CA ALA A 263 11.94 1.90 9.67
C ALA A 263 12.17 1.68 8.16
N ARG A 264 11.59 0.62 7.61
CA ARG A 264 11.65 0.36 6.17
C ARG A 264 10.89 1.42 5.37
N LEU A 265 9.73 1.86 5.87
CA LEU A 265 8.97 2.94 5.25
C LEU A 265 9.77 4.24 5.19
N ALA A 266 10.53 4.57 6.24
CA ALA A 266 11.43 5.73 6.23
C ALA A 266 12.46 5.65 5.09
N GLY A 267 13.06 4.48 4.86
CA GLY A 267 13.96 4.25 3.72
C GLY A 267 13.28 4.44 2.37
N LEU A 268 12.06 3.95 2.20
CA LEU A 268 11.29 4.13 0.96
C LEU A 268 10.91 5.60 0.71
N LEU A 269 10.54 6.32 1.77
CA LEU A 269 10.26 7.76 1.69
C LEU A 269 11.52 8.57 1.35
N ALA A 270 12.68 8.19 1.86
CA ALA A 270 13.96 8.80 1.49
C ALA A 270 14.29 8.56 0.01
N LEU A 271 14.04 7.35 -0.51
CA LEU A 271 14.17 7.06 -1.95
C LEU A 271 13.17 7.87 -2.79
N ALA A 272 11.98 8.14 -2.27
CA ALA A 272 11.02 9.01 -2.95
C ALA A 272 11.51 10.48 -2.94
N ALA A 273 12.02 10.97 -1.83
CA ALA A 273 12.58 12.32 -1.72
C ALA A 273 13.80 12.54 -2.64
N SER A 274 14.60 11.49 -2.88
CA SER A 274 15.73 11.52 -3.82
C SER A 274 15.35 11.31 -5.30
N GLY A 275 14.05 11.07 -5.59
CA GLY A 275 13.56 10.86 -6.95
C GLY A 275 13.72 9.44 -7.50
N VAL A 276 14.20 8.48 -6.69
CA VAL A 276 14.28 7.06 -7.09
C VAL A 276 12.87 6.45 -7.19
N LEU A 277 12.00 6.80 -6.24
CA LEU A 277 10.59 6.38 -6.26
C LEU A 277 9.71 7.58 -6.59
N GLU A 278 8.94 7.48 -7.65
CA GLU A 278 7.92 8.47 -7.99
C GLU A 278 6.58 8.08 -7.34
N PRO A 279 5.93 8.97 -6.52
CA PRO A 279 4.60 8.71 -6.00
C PRO A 279 3.59 8.39 -7.10
N ARG A 280 2.83 7.30 -6.93
CA ARG A 280 2.01 6.73 -7.99
C ARG A 280 0.54 7.07 -7.79
N VAL A 281 0.16 8.26 -8.23
CA VAL A 281 -1.19 8.82 -8.08
C VAL A 281 -1.96 8.74 -9.39
N ALA A 282 -3.13 8.07 -9.37
CA ALA A 282 -4.05 8.00 -10.49
C ALA A 282 -5.10 9.12 -10.46
N GLY A 283 -5.46 9.59 -9.27
CA GLY A 283 -6.41 10.66 -9.04
C GLY A 283 -6.60 10.95 -7.56
N ARG A 284 -7.34 12.01 -7.24
CA ARG A 284 -7.70 12.40 -5.88
C ARG A 284 -9.12 12.92 -5.83
N VAL A 285 -9.81 12.65 -4.72
CA VAL A 285 -11.16 13.16 -4.45
C VAL A 285 -11.28 13.48 -2.96
N PRO A 286 -12.22 14.34 -2.56
CA PRO A 286 -12.58 14.51 -1.15
C PRO A 286 -13.02 13.17 -0.52
N LEU A 287 -12.83 13.01 0.79
CA LEU A 287 -13.26 11.83 1.54
C LEU A 287 -14.78 11.57 1.37
N ALA A 288 -15.58 12.64 1.31
CA ALA A 288 -17.02 12.57 1.09
C ALA A 288 -17.41 11.98 -0.28
N ASP A 289 -16.52 12.11 -1.30
CA ASP A 289 -16.74 11.61 -2.67
C ASP A 289 -16.05 10.25 -2.90
N SER A 290 -15.78 9.52 -1.84
CA SER A 290 -15.05 8.25 -1.85
C SER A 290 -15.56 7.21 -2.84
N ALA A 291 -16.86 7.17 -3.12
CA ALA A 291 -17.48 6.25 -4.09
C ALA A 291 -16.74 6.31 -5.45
N THR A 292 -16.39 7.51 -5.94
CA THR A 292 -15.63 7.68 -7.18
C THR A 292 -14.29 6.96 -7.15
N ALA A 293 -13.53 7.09 -6.07
CA ALA A 293 -12.21 6.43 -5.94
C ALA A 293 -12.36 4.91 -5.83
N TYR A 294 -13.32 4.44 -5.05
CA TYR A 294 -13.61 3.00 -4.89
C TYR A 294 -14.01 2.35 -6.22
N ASP A 295 -14.90 2.97 -7.00
CA ASP A 295 -15.32 2.49 -8.32
C ASP A 295 -14.13 2.43 -9.29
N LYS A 296 -13.28 3.46 -9.30
CA LYS A 296 -12.08 3.50 -10.15
C LYS A 296 -11.08 2.41 -9.79
N VAL A 297 -10.88 2.14 -8.50
CA VAL A 297 -9.96 1.08 -8.03
C VAL A 297 -10.56 -0.30 -8.31
N ALA A 298 -11.85 -0.51 -8.06
CA ALA A 298 -12.55 -1.76 -8.36
C ALA A 298 -12.54 -2.10 -9.86
N GLY A 299 -12.65 -1.08 -10.73
CA GLY A 299 -12.56 -1.23 -12.18
C GLY A 299 -11.16 -1.57 -12.70
N GLY A 300 -10.13 -1.46 -11.88
CA GLY A 300 -8.75 -1.79 -12.23
C GLY A 300 -8.13 -0.91 -13.31
N GLY A 301 -6.96 -1.31 -13.82
CA GLY A 301 -6.28 -0.66 -14.95
C GLY A 301 -5.66 0.72 -14.67
N GLN A 302 -5.60 1.13 -13.42
CA GLN A 302 -5.05 2.44 -13.01
C GLN A 302 -3.52 2.42 -12.93
N ARG A 303 -2.88 3.55 -13.28
CA ARG A 303 -1.42 3.77 -13.14
C ARG A 303 -1.11 4.38 -11.77
N GLY A 304 -1.41 3.70 -10.69
CA GLY A 304 -1.26 4.21 -9.32
C GLY A 304 -2.54 4.12 -8.52
N ARG A 305 -2.62 4.89 -7.44
CA ARG A 305 -3.74 4.88 -6.49
C ARG A 305 -4.61 6.12 -6.58
N TRP A 306 -5.88 5.96 -6.35
CA TRP A 306 -6.78 7.04 -6.03
C TRP A 306 -6.61 7.41 -4.56
N LEU A 307 -6.58 8.71 -4.30
CA LEU A 307 -6.37 9.26 -2.96
C LEU A 307 -7.65 9.93 -2.46
N LEU A 308 -7.96 9.70 -1.19
CA LEU A 308 -8.99 10.39 -0.44
C LEU A 308 -8.33 11.51 0.36
N VAL A 309 -8.91 12.70 0.31
CA VAL A 309 -8.46 13.88 1.05
C VAL A 309 -9.60 14.29 1.96
N PRO A 310 -9.44 14.17 3.30
CA PRO A 310 -10.44 14.59 4.28
C PRO A 310 -10.73 16.08 4.28
#